data_bff712eade69bff3995de2653db9dfd3
#
_entry.id   bff712eade69bff3995de2653db9dfd3
#
_cell.length_a   1.000
_cell.length_b   1.000
_cell.length_c   1.000
_cell.angle_alpha   90.00
_cell.angle_beta   90.00
_cell.angle_gamma   90.00
#
_symmetry.space_group_name_H-M   'P 1'
#
loop_
_entity.id
_entity.type
_entity.pdbx_description
1 polymer ?
#
loop_
_entity_poly.entity_id
_entity_poly.type
_entity_poly.pdbx_seq_one_letter_code
_entity_poly.pdbx_strand_id
1 'polypeptide(L)'
;MLYFDQTATTKPNQEVLDVYMQTSNKCWYNASSNYILGTKSKQLFDKASILALNSLGVTNKKVVFTSGATEANNLAIYGICNKYLGTKKRIITTKIEHPSVMSCFEDLASKGFEVIYLNVDHNGLIDLNELNSAINSDTVLVSIMWVNNIIGVIEPIKKIIEIVKKYPRTKLHIDAVQGFSKLKNDFSFDDVD
;
A
#
# COMPACT_ATOMS: atom_id res chain seq x y z
N MET A 1 14.13 -18.39 -23.40
CA MET A 1 14.00 -18.69 -21.97
C MET A 1 12.59 -18.28 -21.55
N LEU A 2 11.85 -19.19 -20.90
CA LEU A 2 10.55 -18.87 -20.30
C LEU A 2 10.78 -18.45 -18.85
N TYR A 3 10.18 -17.30 -18.45
CA TYR A 3 10.30 -16.77 -17.10
C TYR A 3 8.92 -16.71 -16.46
N PHE A 4 8.71 -17.48 -15.39
CA PHE A 4 7.42 -17.64 -14.71
C PHE A 4 7.35 -17.01 -13.32
N ASP A 5 8.41 -16.30 -12.89
CA ASP A 5 8.48 -15.68 -11.56
C ASP A 5 8.27 -14.15 -11.60
N GLN A 6 7.23 -13.73 -12.31
CA GLN A 6 6.87 -12.31 -12.46
C GLN A 6 6.42 -11.67 -11.13
N THR A 7 6.08 -12.48 -10.13
CA THR A 7 5.73 -11.97 -8.80
C THR A 7 6.96 -11.52 -8.01
N ALA A 8 8.11 -12.13 -8.22
CA ALA A 8 9.36 -11.74 -7.59
C ALA A 8 9.96 -10.49 -8.24
N THR A 9 10.02 -10.47 -9.60
CA THR A 9 10.51 -9.31 -10.36
C THR A 9 10.04 -9.37 -11.81
N THR A 10 9.92 -8.21 -12.44
CA THR A 10 9.59 -8.08 -13.86
C THR A 10 10.70 -7.34 -14.57
N LYS A 11 10.98 -7.73 -15.83
CA LYS A 11 11.94 -7.00 -16.66
C LYS A 11 11.42 -5.58 -16.93
N PRO A 12 12.21 -4.53 -16.65
CA PRO A 12 11.81 -3.16 -16.97
C PRO A 12 11.53 -2.99 -18.47
N ASN A 13 10.51 -2.19 -18.79
CA ASN A 13 10.25 -1.80 -20.17
C ASN A 13 11.39 -0.91 -20.69
N GLN A 14 11.74 -1.04 -21.98
CA GLN A 14 12.82 -0.27 -22.58
C GLN A 14 12.56 1.25 -22.52
N GLU A 15 11.33 1.69 -22.76
CA GLU A 15 10.96 3.10 -22.66
C GLU A 15 11.19 3.67 -21.24
N VAL A 16 10.92 2.86 -20.20
CA VAL A 16 11.18 3.25 -18.81
C VAL A 16 12.68 3.39 -18.56
N LEU A 17 13.50 2.46 -19.07
CA LEU A 17 14.96 2.55 -18.97
C LEU A 17 15.51 3.79 -19.69
N ASP A 18 14.98 4.10 -20.86
CA ASP A 18 15.39 5.28 -21.65
C ASP A 18 15.06 6.58 -20.90
N VAL A 19 13.86 6.69 -20.31
CA VAL A 19 13.46 7.84 -19.47
C VAL A 19 14.33 7.93 -18.22
N TYR A 20 14.63 6.80 -17.57
CA TYR A 20 15.52 6.76 -16.41
C TYR A 20 16.91 7.31 -16.76
N MET A 21 17.53 6.82 -17.84
CA MET A 21 18.85 7.28 -18.29
C MET A 21 18.85 8.75 -18.67
N GLN A 22 17.82 9.21 -19.42
CA GLN A 22 17.68 10.61 -19.79
C GLN A 22 17.54 11.52 -18.57
N THR A 23 16.70 11.12 -17.60
CA THR A 23 16.48 11.88 -16.37
C THR A 23 17.74 11.95 -15.52
N SER A 24 18.42 10.83 -15.34
CA SER A 24 19.68 10.74 -14.58
C SER A 24 20.77 11.64 -15.19
N ASN A 25 20.82 11.77 -16.52
CA ASN A 25 21.81 12.59 -17.19
C ASN A 25 21.45 14.10 -17.21
N LYS A 26 20.15 14.45 -17.27
CA LYS A 26 19.70 15.84 -17.50
C LYS A 26 19.19 16.54 -16.24
N CYS A 27 18.68 15.79 -15.25
CA CYS A 27 18.01 16.30 -14.05
C CYS A 27 18.58 15.73 -12.74
N TRP A 28 19.88 15.54 -12.67
CA TRP A 28 20.59 14.98 -11.51
C TRP A 28 20.78 15.98 -10.34
N TYR A 29 20.30 17.21 -10.50
CA TYR A 29 20.42 18.26 -9.49
C TYR A 29 19.48 18.02 -8.31
N ASN A 30 19.91 18.46 -7.13
CA ASN A 30 19.10 18.36 -5.93
C ASN A 30 17.83 19.23 -6.05
N ALA A 31 16.67 18.59 -6.01
CA ALA A 31 15.36 19.25 -6.11
C ALA A 31 15.05 20.21 -4.96
N SER A 32 15.76 20.13 -3.84
CA SER A 32 15.62 21.06 -2.70
C SER A 32 16.45 22.34 -2.85
N SER A 33 17.29 22.43 -3.87
CA SER A 33 18.15 23.62 -4.09
C SER A 33 17.39 24.75 -4.76
N ASN A 34 17.60 26.00 -4.28
CA ASN A 34 16.87 27.19 -4.72
C ASN A 34 17.42 27.84 -6.01
N TYR A 35 18.29 27.18 -6.76
CA TYR A 35 18.77 27.68 -8.05
C TYR A 35 18.03 27.01 -9.22
N ILE A 36 18.18 27.60 -10.43
CA ILE A 36 17.41 27.21 -11.63
C ILE A 36 17.40 25.69 -11.90
N LEU A 37 18.55 25.01 -11.74
CA LEU A 37 18.64 23.60 -12.06
C LEU A 37 17.95 22.73 -10.99
N GLY A 38 18.03 23.11 -9.71
CA GLY A 38 17.27 22.47 -8.63
C GLY A 38 15.76 22.63 -8.83
N THR A 39 15.33 23.83 -9.21
CA THR A 39 13.92 24.10 -9.55
C THR A 39 13.41 23.23 -10.71
N LYS A 40 14.21 23.00 -11.75
CA LYS A 40 13.87 22.08 -12.86
C LYS A 40 13.70 20.65 -12.39
N SER A 41 14.59 20.15 -11.53
CA SER A 41 14.48 18.81 -10.96
C SER A 41 13.22 18.67 -10.09
N LYS A 42 12.90 19.71 -9.31
CA LYS A 42 11.66 19.76 -8.51
C LYS A 42 10.41 19.71 -9.39
N GLN A 43 10.35 20.51 -10.44
CA GLN A 43 9.22 20.52 -11.38
C GLN A 43 9.00 19.14 -12.03
N LEU A 44 10.08 18.43 -12.38
CA LEU A 44 9.99 17.08 -12.92
C LEU A 44 9.43 16.09 -11.88
N PHE A 45 9.91 16.16 -10.63
CA PHE A 45 9.41 15.36 -9.52
C PHE A 45 7.93 15.62 -9.24
N ASP A 46 7.52 16.90 -9.17
CA ASP A 46 6.13 17.29 -8.94
C ASP A 46 5.23 16.78 -10.09
N LYS A 47 5.69 16.88 -11.34
CA LYS A 47 4.98 16.34 -12.51
C LYS A 47 4.83 14.82 -12.45
N ALA A 48 5.89 14.10 -12.08
CA ALA A 48 5.83 12.64 -11.91
C ALA A 48 4.83 12.23 -10.81
N SER A 49 4.80 12.99 -9.71
CA SER A 49 3.83 12.77 -8.62
C SER A 49 2.38 12.96 -9.10
N ILE A 50 2.11 14.01 -9.87
CA ILE A 50 0.78 14.24 -10.45
C ILE A 50 0.39 13.13 -11.41
N LEU A 51 1.31 12.68 -12.27
CA LEU A 51 1.04 11.57 -13.19
C LEU A 51 0.73 10.27 -12.46
N ALA A 52 1.43 9.98 -11.37
CA ALA A 52 1.16 8.81 -10.53
C ALA A 52 -0.25 8.89 -9.91
N LEU A 53 -0.66 10.03 -9.35
CA LEU A 53 -2.02 10.23 -8.82
C LEU A 53 -3.09 10.08 -9.91
N ASN A 54 -2.87 10.67 -11.07
CA ASN A 54 -3.79 10.57 -12.20
C ASN A 54 -3.95 9.11 -12.68
N SER A 55 -2.87 8.33 -12.67
CA SER A 55 -2.93 6.91 -13.05
C SER A 55 -3.75 6.05 -12.07
N LEU A 56 -3.87 6.50 -10.82
CA LEU A 56 -4.71 5.90 -9.78
C LEU A 56 -6.14 6.45 -9.79
N GLY A 57 -6.40 7.52 -10.54
CA GLY A 57 -7.69 8.22 -10.55
C GLY A 57 -8.01 8.93 -9.23
N VAL A 58 -6.99 9.34 -8.46
CA VAL A 58 -7.15 10.02 -7.16
C VAL A 58 -6.81 11.49 -7.24
N THR A 59 -7.54 12.32 -6.48
CA THR A 59 -7.38 13.78 -6.52
C THR A 59 -6.92 14.40 -5.20
N ASN A 60 -7.26 13.76 -4.08
CA ASN A 60 -7.05 14.30 -2.72
C ASN A 60 -5.98 13.54 -1.93
N LYS A 61 -5.02 12.92 -2.62
CA LYS A 61 -3.93 12.13 -2.01
C LYS A 61 -2.57 12.75 -2.32
N LYS A 62 -1.55 12.22 -1.65
CA LYS A 62 -0.15 12.54 -1.92
C LYS A 62 0.60 11.28 -2.26
N VAL A 63 1.57 11.39 -3.15
CA VAL A 63 2.51 10.30 -3.45
C VAL A 63 3.73 10.45 -2.56
N VAL A 64 4.15 9.33 -1.99
CA VAL A 64 5.44 9.20 -1.31
C VAL A 64 6.23 8.13 -2.07
N PHE A 65 7.34 8.52 -2.67
CA PHE A 65 8.24 7.58 -3.34
C PHE A 65 9.13 6.91 -2.29
N THR A 66 9.19 5.60 -2.34
CA THR A 66 9.97 4.75 -1.43
C THR A 66 10.91 3.86 -2.23
N SER A 67 11.86 3.20 -1.56
CA SER A 67 12.77 2.23 -2.18
C SER A 67 12.07 0.95 -2.65
N GLY A 68 10.86 0.69 -2.17
CA GLY A 68 10.06 -0.48 -2.52
C GLY A 68 8.89 -0.70 -1.58
N ALA A 69 8.12 -1.76 -1.82
CA ALA A 69 6.90 -2.07 -1.08
C ALA A 69 7.14 -2.31 0.42
N THR A 70 8.27 -2.91 0.79
CA THR A 70 8.62 -3.12 2.21
C THR A 70 8.70 -1.80 2.97
N GLU A 71 9.38 -0.79 2.42
CA GLU A 71 9.45 0.53 3.03
C GLU A 71 8.07 1.20 3.04
N ALA A 72 7.31 1.10 1.95
CA ALA A 72 5.98 1.68 1.85
C ALA A 72 5.02 1.11 2.90
N ASN A 73 4.95 -0.22 3.04
CA ASN A 73 4.12 -0.90 4.04
C ASN A 73 4.52 -0.50 5.46
N ASN A 74 5.82 -0.50 5.77
CA ASN A 74 6.33 -0.08 7.08
C ASN A 74 5.98 1.38 7.38
N LEU A 75 6.19 2.28 6.42
CA LEU A 75 5.90 3.71 6.58
C LEU A 75 4.40 3.94 6.84
N ALA A 76 3.52 3.28 6.08
CA ALA A 76 2.08 3.41 6.24
C ALA A 76 1.60 2.84 7.59
N ILE A 77 1.96 1.60 7.90
CA ILE A 77 1.48 0.89 9.10
C ILE A 77 1.99 1.58 10.37
N TYR A 78 3.30 1.81 10.49
CA TYR A 78 3.84 2.50 11.66
C TYR A 78 3.44 3.97 11.71
N GLY A 79 3.30 4.65 10.58
CA GLY A 79 2.83 6.03 10.50
C GLY A 79 1.43 6.20 11.08
N ILE A 80 0.55 5.22 10.88
CA ILE A 80 -0.79 5.21 11.49
C ILE A 80 -0.72 4.81 12.96
N CYS A 81 -0.01 3.74 13.29
CA CYS A 81 -0.07 3.10 14.61
C CYS A 81 0.73 3.84 15.69
N ASN A 82 1.85 4.50 15.33
CA ASN A 82 2.74 5.13 16.33
C ASN A 82 2.05 6.15 17.24
N LYS A 83 1.04 6.87 16.75
CA LYS A 83 0.27 7.81 17.58
C LYS A 83 -0.62 7.14 18.63
N TYR A 84 -0.78 5.82 18.58
CA TYR A 84 -1.59 5.03 19.50
C TYR A 84 -0.75 4.12 20.41
N LEU A 85 0.58 4.23 20.37
CA LEU A 85 1.47 3.47 21.27
C LEU A 85 1.08 3.70 22.74
N GLY A 86 1.08 2.63 23.53
CA GLY A 86 0.66 2.67 24.94
C GLY A 86 -0.86 2.67 25.16
N THR A 87 -1.65 2.59 24.07
CA THR A 87 -3.11 2.44 24.16
C THR A 87 -3.50 1.03 23.66
N LYS A 88 -4.50 0.42 24.31
CA LYS A 88 -5.00 -0.91 23.87
C LYS A 88 -5.89 -0.74 22.63
N LYS A 89 -5.27 -0.39 21.50
CA LYS A 89 -5.97 -0.26 20.22
C LYS A 89 -5.87 -1.55 19.41
N ARG A 90 -6.88 -1.76 18.56
CA ARG A 90 -6.99 -2.93 17.69
C ARG A 90 -6.49 -2.61 16.30
N ILE A 91 -5.77 -3.55 15.72
CA ILE A 91 -5.38 -3.57 14.30
C ILE A 91 -5.76 -4.93 13.70
N ILE A 92 -6.17 -4.93 12.45
CA ILE A 92 -6.69 -6.13 11.77
C ILE A 92 -5.90 -6.35 10.49
N THR A 93 -5.50 -7.58 10.24
CA THR A 93 -4.85 -8.01 8.99
C THR A 93 -5.26 -9.44 8.66
N THR A 94 -4.71 -10.02 7.58
CA THR A 94 -4.98 -11.40 7.21
C THR A 94 -3.81 -12.33 7.56
N LYS A 95 -4.04 -13.65 7.54
CA LYS A 95 -2.98 -14.66 7.76
C LYS A 95 -2.09 -14.87 6.52
N ILE A 96 -2.45 -14.29 5.39
CA ILE A 96 -1.79 -14.52 4.11
C ILE A 96 -1.05 -13.29 3.57
N GLU A 97 -0.83 -12.27 4.41
CA GLU A 97 -0.11 -11.07 4.03
C GLU A 97 1.37 -11.34 3.71
N HIS A 98 1.97 -10.40 2.96
CA HIS A 98 3.40 -10.42 2.72
C HIS A 98 4.20 -10.23 4.04
N PRO A 99 5.39 -10.84 4.21
CA PRO A 99 6.22 -10.67 5.40
C PRO A 99 6.46 -9.22 5.82
N SER A 100 6.53 -8.25 4.89
CA SER A 100 6.68 -6.83 5.19
C SER A 100 5.50 -6.22 5.96
N VAL A 101 4.30 -6.80 5.83
CA VAL A 101 3.11 -6.43 6.62
C VAL A 101 3.08 -7.25 7.92
N MET A 102 3.26 -8.59 7.82
CA MET A 102 3.21 -9.48 8.98
C MET A 102 4.17 -9.06 10.09
N SER A 103 5.42 -8.78 9.76
CA SER A 103 6.43 -8.35 10.73
C SER A 103 6.06 -7.04 11.45
N CYS A 104 5.39 -6.10 10.76
CA CYS A 104 4.90 -4.88 11.40
C CYS A 104 3.81 -5.20 12.44
N PHE A 105 2.89 -6.11 12.12
CA PHE A 105 1.81 -6.50 13.01
C PHE A 105 2.31 -7.29 14.23
N GLU A 106 3.28 -8.18 14.04
CA GLU A 106 3.95 -8.91 15.13
C GLU A 106 4.68 -7.96 16.08
N ASP A 107 5.42 -6.99 15.55
CA ASP A 107 6.09 -5.97 16.35
C ASP A 107 5.08 -5.08 17.11
N LEU A 108 3.99 -4.65 16.46
CA LEU A 108 2.94 -3.87 17.09
C LEU A 108 2.20 -4.68 18.18
N ALA A 109 2.01 -5.99 18.01
CA ALA A 109 1.49 -6.86 19.05
C ALA A 109 2.39 -6.85 20.30
N SER A 110 3.71 -6.91 20.12
CA SER A 110 4.68 -6.82 21.23
C SER A 110 4.64 -5.48 21.95
N LYS A 111 4.17 -4.42 21.27
CA LYS A 111 3.98 -3.06 21.79
C LYS A 111 2.60 -2.79 22.39
N GLY A 112 1.76 -3.84 22.52
CA GLY A 112 0.49 -3.81 23.25
C GLY A 112 -0.75 -3.54 22.37
N PHE A 113 -0.63 -3.59 21.05
CA PHE A 113 -1.81 -3.61 20.18
C PHE A 113 -2.51 -4.97 20.23
N GLU A 114 -3.84 -4.93 20.19
CA GLU A 114 -4.65 -6.13 19.96
C GLU A 114 -4.67 -6.42 18.46
N VAL A 115 -4.00 -7.49 18.04
CA VAL A 115 -3.90 -7.88 16.63
C VAL A 115 -4.89 -8.98 16.32
N ILE A 116 -5.74 -8.75 15.31
CA ILE A 116 -6.64 -9.77 14.78
C ILE A 116 -6.12 -10.20 13.41
N TYR A 117 -5.86 -11.49 13.26
CA TYR A 117 -5.48 -12.12 11.99
C TYR A 117 -6.69 -12.85 11.42
N LEU A 118 -7.32 -12.26 10.41
CA LEU A 118 -8.46 -12.86 9.73
C LEU A 118 -8.06 -14.19 9.07
N ASN A 119 -8.97 -15.15 9.17
CA ASN A 119 -8.84 -16.40 8.46
C ASN A 119 -9.21 -16.21 6.99
N VAL A 120 -8.72 -17.14 6.17
CA VAL A 120 -9.13 -17.27 4.77
C VAL A 120 -9.74 -18.64 4.54
N ASP A 121 -10.61 -18.73 3.55
CA ASP A 121 -11.20 -20.00 3.12
C ASP A 121 -10.18 -20.84 2.31
N HIS A 122 -10.63 -21.99 1.79
CA HIS A 122 -9.80 -22.89 0.99
C HIS A 122 -9.37 -22.29 -0.38
N ASN A 123 -10.03 -21.21 -0.83
CA ASN A 123 -9.64 -20.45 -2.02
C ASN A 123 -8.69 -19.27 -1.67
N GLY A 124 -8.45 -19.00 -0.40
CA GLY A 124 -7.65 -17.91 0.07
C GLY A 124 -8.41 -16.59 0.29
N LEU A 125 -9.74 -16.57 0.16
CA LEU A 125 -10.55 -15.37 0.39
C LEU A 125 -10.85 -15.18 1.87
N ILE A 126 -10.79 -13.92 2.33
CA ILE A 126 -11.16 -13.57 3.71
C ILE A 126 -12.66 -13.78 3.95
N ASP A 127 -13.03 -14.12 5.20
CA ASP A 127 -14.42 -14.09 5.64
C ASP A 127 -14.81 -12.65 6.00
N LEU A 128 -15.68 -12.05 5.19
CA LEU A 128 -16.21 -10.70 5.45
C LEU A 128 -17.06 -10.62 6.71
N ASN A 129 -17.66 -11.72 7.16
CA ASN A 129 -18.42 -11.74 8.42
C ASN A 129 -17.44 -11.73 9.60
N GLU A 130 -16.30 -12.43 9.49
CA GLU A 130 -15.23 -12.36 10.49
C GLU A 130 -14.70 -10.92 10.60
N LEU A 131 -14.39 -10.26 9.47
CA LEU A 131 -13.98 -8.85 9.45
C LEU A 131 -15.04 -7.94 10.11
N ASN A 132 -16.32 -8.09 9.73
CA ASN A 132 -17.39 -7.25 10.26
C ASN A 132 -17.61 -7.46 11.77
N SER A 133 -17.31 -8.64 12.29
CA SER A 133 -17.40 -8.97 13.72
C SER A 133 -16.17 -8.50 14.50
N ALA A 134 -14.98 -8.51 13.86
CA ALA A 134 -13.72 -8.14 14.47
C ALA A 134 -13.54 -6.62 14.59
N ILE A 135 -14.03 -5.84 13.63
CA ILE A 135 -13.87 -4.38 13.59
C ILE A 135 -14.78 -3.72 14.65
N ASN A 136 -14.23 -2.74 15.38
CA ASN A 136 -14.97 -1.97 16.39
C ASN A 136 -14.44 -0.54 16.54
N SER A 137 -14.95 0.23 17.50
CA SER A 137 -14.55 1.62 17.76
C SER A 137 -13.09 1.79 18.19
N ASP A 138 -12.42 0.74 18.65
CA ASP A 138 -11.02 0.74 19.05
C ASP A 138 -10.09 0.30 17.92
N THR A 139 -10.64 -0.13 16.77
CA THR A 139 -9.88 -0.48 15.60
C THR A 139 -9.33 0.79 14.93
N VAL A 140 -8.02 0.85 14.76
CA VAL A 140 -7.33 2.01 14.17
C VAL A 140 -6.79 1.74 12.78
N LEU A 141 -6.56 0.45 12.44
CA LEU A 141 -6.04 0.03 11.14
C LEU A 141 -6.66 -1.31 10.72
N VAL A 142 -7.07 -1.37 9.47
CA VAL A 142 -7.30 -2.62 8.72
C VAL A 142 -6.29 -2.62 7.57
N SER A 143 -5.49 -3.68 7.46
CA SER A 143 -4.48 -3.83 6.40
C SER A 143 -4.71 -5.15 5.67
N ILE A 144 -5.00 -5.09 4.38
CA ILE A 144 -5.32 -6.28 3.58
C ILE A 144 -4.65 -6.15 2.21
N MET A 145 -4.01 -7.21 1.74
CA MET A 145 -3.48 -7.23 0.37
C MET A 145 -4.62 -7.35 -0.65
N TRP A 146 -4.47 -6.65 -1.78
CA TRP A 146 -5.43 -6.75 -2.87
C TRP A 146 -5.32 -8.07 -3.61
N VAL A 147 -4.09 -8.46 -3.94
CA VAL A 147 -3.80 -9.72 -4.65
C VAL A 147 -2.67 -10.44 -3.95
N ASN A 148 -2.89 -11.70 -3.60
CA ASN A 148 -1.86 -12.50 -2.95
C ASN A 148 -0.75 -12.88 -3.96
N ASN A 149 0.48 -12.67 -3.58
CA ASN A 149 1.66 -12.88 -4.42
C ASN A 149 2.01 -14.36 -4.66
N ILE A 150 1.47 -15.30 -3.88
CA ILE A 150 1.76 -16.73 -3.96
C ILE A 150 0.65 -17.47 -4.69
N ILE A 151 -0.59 -17.29 -4.24
CA ILE A 151 -1.75 -18.05 -4.73
C ILE A 151 -2.60 -17.27 -5.73
N GLY A 152 -2.35 -15.96 -5.90
CA GLY A 152 -3.03 -15.12 -6.89
C GLY A 152 -4.50 -14.80 -6.57
N VAL A 153 -4.98 -15.09 -5.37
CA VAL A 153 -6.34 -14.72 -4.95
C VAL A 153 -6.50 -13.21 -4.96
N ILE A 154 -7.66 -12.75 -5.39
CA ILE A 154 -8.03 -11.32 -5.44
C ILE A 154 -9.06 -11.08 -4.33
N GLU A 155 -8.68 -10.28 -3.33
CA GLU A 155 -9.55 -9.96 -2.21
C GLU A 155 -10.66 -8.97 -2.61
N PRO A 156 -11.87 -9.08 -2.03
CA PRO A 156 -13.03 -8.27 -2.39
C PRO A 156 -12.95 -6.85 -1.79
N ILE A 157 -11.96 -6.04 -2.23
CA ILE A 157 -11.61 -4.74 -1.65
C ILE A 157 -12.82 -3.80 -1.55
N LYS A 158 -13.69 -3.77 -2.56
CA LYS A 158 -14.90 -2.96 -2.53
C LYS A 158 -15.78 -3.24 -1.31
N LYS A 159 -16.02 -4.52 -1.00
CA LYS A 159 -16.81 -4.93 0.17
C LYS A 159 -16.10 -4.64 1.48
N ILE A 160 -14.76 -4.75 1.52
CA ILE A 160 -13.94 -4.40 2.66
C ILE A 160 -14.07 -2.90 2.94
N ILE A 161 -13.99 -2.05 1.93
CA ILE A 161 -14.21 -0.60 2.03
C ILE A 161 -15.58 -0.29 2.65
N GLU A 162 -16.65 -0.95 2.18
CA GLU A 162 -18.01 -0.77 2.68
C GLU A 162 -18.14 -1.11 4.17
N ILE A 163 -17.38 -2.10 4.65
CA ILE A 163 -17.34 -2.46 6.07
C ILE A 163 -16.55 -1.42 6.87
N VAL A 164 -15.34 -1.08 6.42
CA VAL A 164 -14.43 -0.18 7.15
C VAL A 164 -15.00 1.24 7.23
N LYS A 165 -15.67 1.73 6.19
CA LYS A 165 -16.32 3.06 6.17
C LYS A 165 -17.37 3.28 7.28
N LYS A 166 -17.92 2.22 7.88
CA LYS A 166 -18.79 2.34 9.04
C LYS A 166 -18.06 2.82 10.30
N TYR A 167 -16.73 2.79 10.28
CA TYR A 167 -15.84 3.15 11.38
C TYR A 167 -14.90 4.30 10.97
N PRO A 168 -15.33 5.57 11.03
CA PRO A 168 -14.61 6.71 10.43
C PRO A 168 -13.20 6.98 10.99
N ARG A 169 -12.88 6.39 12.16
CA ARG A 169 -11.55 6.51 12.78
C ARG A 169 -10.57 5.42 12.34
N THR A 170 -11.09 4.35 11.77
CA THR A 170 -10.29 3.23 11.26
C THR A 170 -9.71 3.60 9.91
N LYS A 171 -8.42 3.39 9.75
CA LYS A 171 -7.70 3.57 8.49
C LYS A 171 -7.67 2.26 7.72
N LEU A 172 -7.81 2.35 6.40
CA LEU A 172 -7.71 1.21 5.50
C LEU A 172 -6.41 1.30 4.70
N HIS A 173 -5.51 0.37 4.92
CA HIS A 173 -4.29 0.16 4.13
C HIS A 173 -4.49 -1.02 3.18
N ILE A 174 -4.13 -0.83 1.93
CA ILE A 174 -4.16 -1.89 0.90
C ILE A 174 -2.75 -2.10 0.35
N ASP A 175 -2.18 -3.29 0.55
CA ASP A 175 -1.00 -3.71 -0.21
C ASP A 175 -1.44 -4.07 -1.64
N ALA A 176 -1.17 -3.17 -2.56
CA ALA A 176 -1.58 -3.28 -3.96
C ALA A 176 -0.43 -3.73 -4.89
N VAL A 177 0.69 -4.21 -4.36
CA VAL A 177 1.91 -4.54 -5.13
C VAL A 177 1.63 -5.49 -6.28
N GLN A 178 0.81 -6.50 -6.09
CA GLN A 178 0.47 -7.45 -7.15
C GLN A 178 -0.76 -7.06 -7.97
N GLY A 179 -1.60 -6.15 -7.48
CA GLY A 179 -2.82 -5.72 -8.17
C GLY A 179 -2.63 -4.47 -9.03
N PHE A 180 -1.83 -3.50 -8.55
CA PHE A 180 -1.63 -2.24 -9.23
C PHE A 180 -1.03 -2.44 -10.64
N SER A 181 -1.59 -1.73 -11.62
CA SER A 181 -1.28 -1.81 -13.06
C SER A 181 -1.53 -3.17 -13.75
N LYS A 182 -1.85 -4.23 -13.01
CA LYS A 182 -2.12 -5.56 -13.56
C LYS A 182 -3.62 -5.87 -13.63
N LEU A 183 -4.40 -5.33 -12.70
CA LEU A 183 -5.84 -5.52 -12.65
C LEU A 183 -6.58 -4.19 -12.82
N LYS A 184 -7.78 -4.27 -13.39
CA LYS A 184 -8.74 -3.16 -13.34
C LYS A 184 -9.41 -3.21 -11.97
N ASN A 185 -9.30 -2.11 -11.21
CA ASN A 185 -9.98 -1.97 -9.94
C ASN A 185 -11.49 -1.75 -10.13
N ASP A 186 -12.28 -2.34 -9.25
CA ASP A 186 -13.73 -2.13 -9.11
C ASP A 186 -14.09 -1.23 -7.93
N PHE A 187 -13.07 -0.58 -7.35
CA PHE A 187 -13.15 0.36 -6.23
C PHE A 187 -12.37 1.65 -6.53
N SER A 188 -12.59 2.69 -5.74
CA SER A 188 -11.81 3.93 -5.82
C SER A 188 -10.66 3.92 -4.81
N PHE A 189 -9.46 4.30 -5.25
CA PHE A 189 -8.35 4.54 -4.33
C PHE A 189 -8.54 5.80 -3.46
N ASP A 190 -9.49 6.69 -3.77
CA ASP A 190 -9.90 7.77 -2.85
C ASP A 190 -10.57 7.23 -1.58
N ASP A 191 -11.10 6.01 -1.62
CA ASP A 191 -11.76 5.33 -0.50
C ASP A 191 -10.79 4.56 0.42
N VAL A 192 -9.51 4.52 0.07
CA VAL A 192 -8.42 3.91 0.84
C VAL A 192 -7.56 5.01 1.45
N ASP A 193 -6.96 4.81 2.61
CA ASP A 193 -6.19 5.85 3.33
C ASP A 193 -4.73 6.01 2.87
#